data_564e6bd74aaae48d1ac2266c9c34fad9
#
_entry.id   564e6bd74aaae48d1ac2266c9c34fad9
#
_cell.length_a   1.000
_cell.length_b   1.000
_cell.length_c   1.000
_cell.angle_alpha   90.00
_cell.angle_beta   90.00
_cell.angle_gamma   90.00
#
_symmetry.space_group_name_H-M   'P 1'
#
loop_
_entity.id
_entity.type
_entity.pdbx_description
1 polymer ?
#
loop_
_entity_poly.entity_id
_entity_poly.type
_entity_poly.pdbx_seq_one_letter_code
_entity_poly.pdbx_strand_id
1 'polypeptide(L)'
;MTRIIQRNKPLFAAALAAILVIASGVGALAPTALAQTAASSTQTTAQRQAALETQLSQIETQIDQYQSQIAVDQQKGSSLTSEINALSAQISKLNLQIQAINLTLEQINSQIDQTTAQIGVTQGEIVSEKATIGTLLNALYKNDQTGFLESFLANPQLSTLWDDSENISLFESSLSAAVAQLNTLTGQLQDQNQQLAQSQSAEQTAEQYAAAQAQQIATSKAQQAQLLAATKSDAAAKAALATQAKQTAAQIRNQIFQLLGGGSLTFGQAYQYAQVASQATGVNAALILAILNRESALGANVGQCSYKTAMSPANIPIFLQIVQQLGLDPTQMLVSCANADGVYGGAMGPAQFEPSTWELYVSQIASITGDNPPSPWSNADAFVATALYLKGAMQGCQASYSAQLDIDRCTAAKYYAGGGWKNYLWTYGEATVEQEQTFAQDIATITSS
;
A
#
# COMPACT_ATOMS: atom_id res chain seq x y z
N MET A 1 -14.95 31.86 10.96
CA MET A 1 -14.54 32.36 9.63
C MET A 1 -14.24 31.15 8.77
N THR A 2 -15.24 30.68 8.08
CA THR A 2 -15.27 29.44 7.30
C THR A 2 -14.70 29.73 5.91
N ARG A 3 -13.53 29.22 5.59
CA ARG A 3 -13.02 29.20 4.22
C ARG A 3 -13.42 27.89 3.56
N ILE A 4 -14.40 27.98 2.69
CA ILE A 4 -14.76 26.95 1.72
C ILE A 4 -13.62 26.85 0.71
N ILE A 5 -12.86 25.77 0.76
CA ILE A 5 -11.90 25.42 -0.29
C ILE A 5 -12.71 24.80 -1.43
N GLN A 6 -12.97 25.58 -2.47
CA GLN A 6 -13.43 25.06 -3.76
C GLN A 6 -12.33 24.17 -4.35
N ARG A 7 -12.56 22.87 -4.33
CA ARG A 7 -11.78 21.90 -5.09
C ARG A 7 -12.01 22.14 -6.59
N ASN A 8 -11.05 22.74 -7.27
CA ASN A 8 -10.97 22.71 -8.72
C ASN A 8 -10.72 21.24 -9.14
N LYS A 9 -11.75 20.60 -9.66
CA LYS A 9 -11.58 19.32 -10.37
C LYS A 9 -10.81 19.59 -11.65
N PRO A 10 -9.67 18.96 -11.91
CA PRO A 10 -9.02 19.06 -13.21
C PRO A 10 -9.90 18.33 -14.24
N LEU A 11 -10.16 19.03 -15.35
CA LEU A 11 -10.80 18.55 -16.56
C LEU A 11 -9.91 17.48 -17.24
N PHE A 12 -9.95 16.24 -16.79
CA PHE A 12 -9.34 15.10 -17.46
C PHE A 12 -10.34 14.25 -18.28
N ALA A 13 -11.55 14.73 -18.47
CA ALA A 13 -12.62 14.01 -19.17
C ALA A 13 -12.60 14.19 -20.70
N ALA A 14 -11.59 14.81 -21.30
CA ALA A 14 -11.66 15.19 -22.72
C ALA A 14 -10.57 14.63 -23.64
N ALA A 15 -9.81 13.61 -23.24
CA ALA A 15 -8.75 13.06 -24.10
C ALA A 15 -8.90 11.56 -24.50
N LEU A 16 -10.08 10.96 -24.31
CA LEU A 16 -10.30 9.52 -24.56
C LEU A 16 -11.16 9.22 -25.81
N ALA A 17 -11.38 10.21 -26.70
CA ALA A 17 -12.26 10.05 -27.87
C ALA A 17 -11.57 10.32 -29.20
N ALA A 18 -10.36 9.82 -29.45
CA ALA A 18 -9.84 9.80 -30.81
C ALA A 18 -8.60 8.89 -30.95
N ILE A 19 -8.74 7.59 -30.90
CA ILE A 19 -7.88 6.67 -31.67
C ILE A 19 -8.75 5.47 -32.05
N LEU A 20 -9.44 5.60 -33.16
CA LEU A 20 -10.00 4.48 -33.90
C LEU A 20 -9.29 4.43 -35.24
N VAL A 21 -8.90 3.21 -35.65
CA VAL A 21 -8.59 2.76 -37.01
C VAL A 21 -7.20 3.06 -37.55
N ILE A 22 -6.31 2.07 -37.48
CA ILE A 22 -5.85 1.34 -38.68
C ILE A 22 -5.43 -0.06 -38.20
N ALA A 23 -6.29 -1.04 -38.40
CA ALA A 23 -5.91 -2.44 -38.36
C ALA A 23 -6.29 -3.03 -39.72
N SER A 24 -5.28 -3.39 -40.49
CA SER A 24 -5.44 -4.29 -41.65
C SER A 24 -4.88 -5.66 -41.27
N GLY A 25 -5.78 -6.58 -41.05
CA GLY A 25 -5.66 -8.00 -41.32
C GLY A 25 -4.96 -8.88 -40.31
N VAL A 26 -5.65 -9.36 -39.33
CA VAL A 26 -5.71 -10.77 -38.90
C VAL A 26 -6.94 -10.94 -38.00
N GLY A 27 -7.78 -11.90 -38.36
CA GLY A 27 -8.82 -12.59 -37.57
C GLY A 27 -9.70 -11.80 -36.62
N ALA A 28 -10.92 -11.56 -37.01
CA ALA A 28 -11.98 -10.90 -36.25
C ALA A 28 -12.27 -11.62 -34.92
N LEU A 29 -11.98 -10.94 -33.81
CA LEU A 29 -12.82 -10.98 -32.63
C LEU A 29 -13.31 -9.55 -32.43
N ALA A 30 -14.58 -9.33 -32.71
CA ALA A 30 -15.22 -8.04 -32.57
C ALA A 30 -15.16 -7.58 -31.10
N PRO A 31 -14.70 -6.35 -30.82
CA PRO A 31 -15.05 -5.74 -29.55
C PRO A 31 -16.53 -5.41 -29.59
N THR A 32 -17.33 -6.13 -28.83
CA THR A 32 -18.68 -5.68 -28.50
C THR A 32 -18.52 -4.35 -27.78
N ALA A 33 -18.72 -3.26 -28.50
CA ALA A 33 -18.93 -1.96 -27.92
C ALA A 33 -20.20 -2.07 -27.07
N LEU A 34 -20.01 -2.19 -25.73
CA LEU A 34 -21.08 -2.01 -24.77
C LEU A 34 -21.46 -0.54 -24.82
N ALA A 35 -22.51 -0.25 -25.62
CA ALA A 35 -23.24 0.98 -25.47
C ALA A 35 -23.79 1.01 -24.04
N GLN A 36 -23.15 1.79 -23.18
CA GLN A 36 -23.67 2.13 -21.86
C GLN A 36 -24.91 3.02 -22.06
N THR A 37 -26.07 2.39 -22.19
CA THR A 37 -27.31 3.06 -21.92
C THR A 37 -27.32 3.42 -20.42
N ALA A 38 -27.38 4.71 -20.14
CA ALA A 38 -27.61 5.25 -18.82
C ALA A 38 -28.97 4.81 -18.29
N ALA A 39 -29.00 3.64 -17.66
CA ALA A 39 -30.08 3.24 -16.78
C ALA A 39 -29.57 3.50 -15.35
N SER A 40 -30.03 4.60 -14.75
CA SER A 40 -29.85 4.91 -13.34
C SER A 40 -30.59 3.87 -12.50
N SER A 41 -30.00 2.69 -12.34
CA SER A 41 -30.35 1.75 -11.29
C SER A 41 -29.47 2.08 -10.09
N THR A 42 -30.07 2.36 -8.95
CA THR A 42 -29.42 2.46 -7.64
C THR A 42 -28.80 1.09 -7.30
N GLN A 43 -27.62 0.82 -7.87
CA GLN A 43 -26.82 -0.32 -7.43
C GLN A 43 -26.37 -0.04 -6.02
N THR A 44 -26.55 -1.00 -5.12
CA THR A 44 -25.99 -0.93 -3.78
C THR A 44 -24.46 -0.88 -3.90
N THR A 45 -23.79 -0.22 -2.95
CA THR A 45 -22.33 -0.11 -2.92
C THR A 45 -21.64 -1.49 -3.04
N ALA A 46 -22.21 -2.52 -2.42
CA ALA A 46 -21.74 -3.90 -2.51
C ALA A 46 -21.83 -4.49 -3.93
N GLN A 47 -22.93 -4.18 -4.66
CA GLN A 47 -23.07 -4.63 -6.06
C GLN A 47 -22.07 -3.93 -6.99
N ARG A 48 -21.79 -2.65 -6.75
CA ARG A 48 -20.79 -1.89 -7.49
C ARG A 48 -19.38 -2.44 -7.22
N GLN A 49 -19.05 -2.72 -5.97
CA GLN A 49 -17.77 -3.32 -5.60
C GLN A 49 -17.57 -4.69 -6.27
N ALA A 50 -18.55 -5.59 -6.25
CA ALA A 50 -18.46 -6.89 -6.89
C ALA A 50 -18.29 -6.79 -8.41
N ALA A 51 -18.95 -5.80 -9.06
CA ALA A 51 -18.77 -5.54 -10.48
C ALA A 51 -17.35 -5.06 -10.82
N LEU A 52 -16.78 -4.15 -10.01
CA LEU A 52 -15.41 -3.67 -10.16
C LEU A 52 -14.38 -4.79 -9.94
N GLU A 53 -14.56 -5.65 -8.94
CA GLU A 53 -13.71 -6.82 -8.70
C GLU A 53 -13.72 -7.79 -9.90
N THR A 54 -14.88 -8.02 -10.50
CA THR A 54 -15.00 -8.88 -11.71
C THR A 54 -14.26 -8.27 -12.90
N GLN A 55 -14.42 -6.96 -13.14
CA GLN A 55 -13.72 -6.26 -14.22
C GLN A 55 -12.21 -6.27 -14.01
N LEU A 56 -11.77 -6.06 -12.79
CA LEU A 56 -10.35 -6.09 -12.44
C LEU A 56 -9.74 -7.47 -12.76
N SER A 57 -10.39 -8.56 -12.35
CA SER A 57 -9.93 -9.93 -12.64
C SER A 57 -9.83 -10.24 -14.14
N GLN A 58 -10.75 -9.70 -14.97
CA GLN A 58 -10.68 -9.83 -16.43
C GLN A 58 -9.47 -9.09 -17.01
N ILE A 59 -9.21 -7.87 -16.52
CA ILE A 59 -8.04 -7.06 -16.93
C ILE A 59 -6.73 -7.75 -16.52
N GLU A 60 -6.66 -8.31 -15.32
CA GLU A 60 -5.52 -9.09 -14.83
C GLU A 60 -5.17 -10.23 -15.80
N THR A 61 -6.18 -11.02 -16.20
CA THR A 61 -5.98 -12.11 -17.17
C THR A 61 -5.43 -11.60 -18.52
N GLN A 62 -5.89 -10.45 -18.99
CA GLN A 62 -5.40 -9.86 -20.25
C GLN A 62 -3.95 -9.34 -20.11
N ILE A 63 -3.60 -8.76 -18.97
CA ILE A 63 -2.21 -8.32 -18.68
C ILE A 63 -1.25 -9.51 -18.77
N ASP A 64 -1.60 -10.64 -18.18
CA ASP A 64 -0.78 -11.86 -18.21
C ASP A 64 -0.60 -12.42 -19.62
N GLN A 65 -1.65 -12.36 -20.44
CA GLN A 65 -1.56 -12.75 -21.85
C GLN A 65 -0.57 -11.85 -22.62
N TYR A 66 -0.64 -10.52 -22.45
CA TYR A 66 0.32 -9.61 -23.08
C TYR A 66 1.74 -9.79 -22.56
N GLN A 67 1.91 -10.10 -21.29
CA GLN A 67 3.23 -10.35 -20.70
C GLN A 67 3.87 -11.62 -21.30
N SER A 68 3.09 -12.69 -21.45
CA SER A 68 3.52 -13.90 -22.12
C SER A 68 3.89 -13.64 -23.61
N GLN A 69 3.10 -12.79 -24.29
CA GLN A 69 3.38 -12.40 -25.67
C GLN A 69 4.70 -11.61 -25.79
N ILE A 70 4.95 -10.67 -24.89
CA ILE A 70 6.21 -9.90 -24.83
C ILE A 70 7.40 -10.85 -24.68
N ALA A 71 7.33 -11.83 -23.78
CA ALA A 71 8.39 -12.80 -23.54
C ALA A 71 8.68 -13.65 -24.81
N VAL A 72 7.63 -14.10 -25.51
CA VAL A 72 7.75 -14.87 -26.76
C VAL A 72 8.38 -14.03 -27.87
N ASP A 73 7.99 -12.76 -28.00
CA ASP A 73 8.53 -11.88 -29.06
C ASP A 73 9.97 -11.47 -28.78
N GLN A 74 10.37 -11.34 -27.51
CA GLN A 74 11.77 -11.13 -27.11
C GLN A 74 12.66 -12.35 -27.41
N GLN A 75 12.13 -13.58 -27.29
CA GLN A 75 12.87 -14.81 -27.61
C GLN A 75 13.05 -15.06 -29.11
N LYS A 76 12.17 -14.52 -29.97
CA LYS A 76 12.22 -14.75 -31.42
C LYS A 76 13.35 -14.04 -32.15
N GLY A 77 14.19 -13.29 -31.45
CA GLY A 77 15.37 -12.65 -31.98
C GLY A 77 15.14 -11.28 -32.58
N SER A 78 16.21 -10.52 -32.71
CA SER A 78 16.30 -9.07 -32.97
C SER A 78 15.88 -8.62 -34.39
N SER A 79 14.73 -9.07 -34.90
CA SER A 79 14.14 -8.40 -36.05
C SER A 79 13.39 -7.15 -35.58
N LEU A 80 13.53 -6.06 -36.34
CA LEU A 80 12.82 -4.80 -36.05
C LEU A 80 11.31 -5.00 -35.91
N THR A 81 10.75 -5.98 -36.60
CA THR A 81 9.34 -6.35 -36.51
C THR A 81 9.01 -6.95 -35.15
N SER A 82 9.89 -7.80 -34.59
CA SER A 82 9.70 -8.35 -33.24
C SER A 82 9.78 -7.26 -32.16
N GLU A 83 10.71 -6.30 -32.29
CA GLU A 83 10.80 -5.17 -31.36
C GLU A 83 9.58 -4.26 -31.44
N ILE A 84 9.04 -3.99 -32.63
CA ILE A 84 7.81 -3.23 -32.82
C ILE A 84 6.61 -3.96 -32.19
N ASN A 85 6.53 -5.28 -32.36
CA ASN A 85 5.46 -6.10 -31.80
C ASN A 85 5.57 -6.15 -30.27
N ALA A 86 6.77 -6.29 -29.72
CA ALA A 86 7.00 -6.26 -28.27
C ALA A 86 6.61 -4.89 -27.66
N LEU A 87 6.98 -3.78 -28.31
CA LEU A 87 6.56 -2.44 -27.89
C LEU A 87 5.05 -2.25 -27.98
N SER A 88 4.40 -2.79 -29.02
CA SER A 88 2.94 -2.74 -29.15
C SER A 88 2.25 -3.51 -28.02
N ALA A 89 2.74 -4.70 -27.70
CA ALA A 89 2.23 -5.52 -26.59
C ALA A 89 2.48 -4.83 -25.23
N GLN A 90 3.64 -4.20 -25.05
CA GLN A 90 3.96 -3.42 -23.86
C GLN A 90 3.02 -2.21 -23.70
N ILE A 91 2.76 -1.45 -24.76
CA ILE A 91 1.80 -0.35 -24.74
C ILE A 91 0.39 -0.85 -24.36
N SER A 92 -0.01 -2.01 -24.90
CA SER A 92 -1.30 -2.62 -24.59
C SER A 92 -1.37 -3.05 -23.12
N LYS A 93 -0.33 -3.69 -22.60
CA LYS A 93 -0.19 -4.03 -21.17
C LYS A 93 -0.32 -2.78 -20.29
N LEU A 94 0.46 -1.73 -20.60
CA LEU A 94 0.43 -0.48 -19.82
C LEU A 94 -0.94 0.20 -19.82
N ASN A 95 -1.66 0.17 -20.94
CA ASN A 95 -3.02 0.69 -21.02
C ASN A 95 -3.99 -0.10 -20.10
N LEU A 96 -3.85 -1.43 -20.07
CA LEU A 96 -4.65 -2.28 -19.18
C LEU A 96 -4.30 -2.05 -17.70
N GLN A 97 -3.03 -1.84 -17.40
CA GLN A 97 -2.58 -1.48 -16.05
C GLN A 97 -3.20 -0.15 -15.59
N ILE A 98 -3.24 0.86 -16.45
CA ILE A 98 -3.94 2.12 -16.15
C ILE A 98 -5.44 1.89 -15.92
N GLN A 99 -6.09 1.02 -16.69
CA GLN A 99 -7.50 0.67 -16.46
C GLN A 99 -7.69 -0.01 -15.11
N ALA A 100 -6.82 -0.97 -14.76
CA ALA A 100 -6.83 -1.63 -13.46
C ALA A 100 -6.65 -0.64 -12.31
N ILE A 101 -5.69 0.30 -12.43
CA ILE A 101 -5.47 1.36 -11.45
C ILE A 101 -6.72 2.25 -11.31
N ASN A 102 -7.37 2.63 -12.41
CA ASN A 102 -8.57 3.46 -12.36
C ASN A 102 -9.73 2.74 -11.65
N LEU A 103 -9.89 1.42 -11.87
CA LEU A 103 -10.87 0.62 -11.13
C LEU A 103 -10.53 0.54 -9.63
N THR A 104 -9.25 0.39 -9.30
CA THR A 104 -8.78 0.43 -7.91
C THR A 104 -9.05 1.80 -7.28
N LEU A 105 -8.82 2.89 -8.00
CA LEU A 105 -9.16 4.25 -7.55
C LEU A 105 -10.66 4.42 -7.28
N GLU A 106 -11.53 3.85 -8.12
CA GLU A 106 -12.98 3.86 -7.84
C GLU A 106 -13.32 3.10 -6.55
N GLN A 107 -12.67 1.96 -6.29
CA GLN A 107 -12.86 1.21 -5.05
C GLN A 107 -12.36 1.99 -3.83
N ILE A 108 -11.18 2.60 -3.91
CA ILE A 108 -10.60 3.42 -2.84
C ILE A 108 -11.50 4.63 -2.56
N ASN A 109 -11.96 5.34 -3.58
CA ASN A 109 -12.88 6.47 -3.41
C ASN A 109 -14.20 6.05 -2.74
N SER A 110 -14.75 4.88 -3.11
CA SER A 110 -15.92 4.32 -2.45
C SER A 110 -15.67 4.01 -0.97
N GLN A 111 -14.48 3.52 -0.61
CA GLN A 111 -14.09 3.27 0.78
C GLN A 111 -13.93 4.57 1.56
N ILE A 112 -13.32 5.59 0.96
CA ILE A 112 -13.18 6.94 1.53
C ILE A 112 -14.56 7.53 1.84
N ASP A 113 -15.49 7.46 0.90
CA ASP A 113 -16.85 7.96 1.08
C ASP A 113 -17.59 7.23 2.22
N GLN A 114 -17.48 5.89 2.26
CA GLN A 114 -18.08 5.07 3.32
C GLN A 114 -17.47 5.38 4.69
N THR A 115 -16.14 5.43 4.78
CA THR A 115 -15.45 5.73 6.04
C THR A 115 -15.77 7.15 6.52
N THR A 116 -15.85 8.12 5.60
CA THR A 116 -16.23 9.50 5.92
C THR A 116 -17.67 9.57 6.45
N ALA A 117 -18.59 8.83 5.86
CA ALA A 117 -19.97 8.74 6.36
C ALA A 117 -20.02 8.10 7.76
N GLN A 118 -19.28 7.03 8.00
CA GLN A 118 -19.18 6.36 9.30
C GLN A 118 -18.58 7.30 10.36
N ILE A 119 -17.54 8.06 10.03
CA ILE A 119 -16.97 9.08 10.90
C ILE A 119 -18.03 10.10 11.30
N GLY A 120 -18.85 10.56 10.35
CA GLY A 120 -19.94 11.48 10.62
C GLY A 120 -20.97 10.92 11.61
N VAL A 121 -21.34 9.64 11.46
CA VAL A 121 -22.24 8.95 12.39
C VAL A 121 -21.60 8.84 13.77
N THR A 122 -20.38 8.33 13.87
CA THR A 122 -19.66 8.17 15.15
C THR A 122 -19.45 9.51 15.86
N GLN A 123 -19.17 10.58 15.15
CA GLN A 123 -19.09 11.93 15.72
C GLN A 123 -20.44 12.39 16.28
N GLY A 124 -21.55 12.11 15.58
CA GLY A 124 -22.89 12.39 16.06
C GLY A 124 -23.21 11.63 17.34
N GLU A 125 -22.86 10.35 17.41
CA GLU A 125 -23.02 9.51 18.60
C GLU A 125 -22.19 10.04 19.79
N ILE A 126 -20.93 10.45 19.55
CA ILE A 126 -20.08 11.07 20.57
C ILE A 126 -20.72 12.35 21.12
N VAL A 127 -21.30 13.19 20.26
CA VAL A 127 -21.99 14.41 20.70
C VAL A 127 -23.20 14.07 21.57
N SER A 128 -23.99 13.08 21.13
CA SER A 128 -25.15 12.60 21.88
C SER A 128 -24.75 12.04 23.26
N GLU A 129 -23.69 11.22 23.28
CA GLU A 129 -23.21 10.62 24.53
C GLU A 129 -22.66 11.65 25.52
N LYS A 130 -21.94 12.66 25.05
CA LYS A 130 -21.49 13.80 25.85
C LYS A 130 -22.67 14.59 26.42
N ALA A 131 -23.75 14.77 25.66
CA ALA A 131 -24.95 15.42 26.15
C ALA A 131 -25.63 14.59 27.26
N THR A 132 -25.70 13.26 27.11
CA THR A 132 -26.19 12.32 28.10
C THR A 132 -25.37 12.43 29.39
N ILE A 133 -24.05 12.37 29.29
CA ILE A 133 -23.14 12.55 30.43
C ILE A 133 -23.39 13.92 31.12
N GLY A 134 -23.51 14.99 30.34
CA GLY A 134 -23.81 16.32 30.87
C GLY A 134 -25.15 16.39 31.62
N THR A 135 -26.18 15.70 31.14
CA THR A 135 -27.49 15.60 31.77
C THR A 135 -27.38 14.81 33.06
N LEU A 136 -26.70 13.67 33.09
CA LEU A 136 -26.48 12.83 34.27
C LEU A 136 -25.70 13.60 35.35
N LEU A 137 -24.62 14.30 34.98
CA LEU A 137 -23.83 15.13 35.90
C LEU A 137 -24.64 16.28 36.48
N ASN A 138 -25.49 16.93 35.69
CA ASN A 138 -26.37 18.01 36.17
C ASN A 138 -27.43 17.47 37.11
N ALA A 139 -27.98 16.28 36.85
CA ALA A 139 -28.92 15.63 37.75
C ALA A 139 -28.26 15.26 39.07
N LEU A 140 -27.06 14.68 39.03
CA LEU A 140 -26.27 14.34 40.22
C LEU A 140 -25.94 15.61 41.06
N TYR A 141 -25.47 16.69 40.37
CA TYR A 141 -25.20 17.96 41.05
C TYR A 141 -26.41 18.58 41.71
N LYS A 142 -27.57 18.52 41.09
CA LYS A 142 -28.82 19.01 41.71
C LYS A 142 -29.26 18.18 42.90
N ASN A 143 -29.05 16.85 42.81
CA ASN A 143 -29.36 15.95 43.90
C ASN A 143 -28.39 16.14 45.10
N ASP A 144 -27.12 16.42 44.87
CA ASP A 144 -26.11 16.71 45.88
C ASP A 144 -26.32 18.05 46.58
N GLN A 145 -26.96 19.03 45.92
CA GLN A 145 -27.31 20.32 46.53
C GLN A 145 -28.51 20.22 47.53
N THR A 146 -29.36 19.22 47.43
CA THR A 146 -30.36 18.91 48.43
C THR A 146 -29.68 18.04 49.50
N GLY A 147 -29.04 18.69 50.44
CA GLY A 147 -28.24 18.02 51.46
C GLY A 147 -29.04 16.92 52.16
N PHE A 148 -28.42 15.76 52.39
CA PHE A 148 -28.98 14.63 53.13
C PHE A 148 -29.71 15.05 54.41
N LEU A 149 -29.21 16.07 55.11
CA LEU A 149 -29.80 16.63 56.35
C LEU A 149 -31.09 17.40 56.09
N GLU A 150 -31.18 18.10 54.94
CA GLU A 150 -32.36 18.87 54.54
C GLU A 150 -33.50 17.96 54.07
N SER A 151 -33.13 16.92 53.30
CA SER A 151 -34.08 15.87 52.87
C SER A 151 -34.60 15.04 54.05
N PHE A 152 -33.75 14.74 55.05
CA PHE A 152 -34.12 14.05 56.28
C PHE A 152 -35.03 14.89 57.20
N LEU A 153 -34.75 16.20 57.26
CA LEU A 153 -35.59 17.12 58.07
C LEU A 153 -36.91 17.45 57.39
N ALA A 154 -36.98 17.43 56.10
CA ALA A 154 -38.16 17.70 55.28
C ALA A 154 -39.11 16.48 55.22
N ASN A 155 -38.60 15.26 55.30
CA ASN A 155 -39.40 14.03 55.19
C ASN A 155 -38.82 12.90 56.07
N PRO A 156 -39.29 12.73 57.31
CA PRO A 156 -38.71 11.80 58.31
C PRO A 156 -39.01 10.30 57.98
N GLN A 157 -39.47 9.94 56.83
CA GLN A 157 -39.71 8.54 56.46
C GLN A 157 -38.42 7.90 55.93
N LEU A 158 -37.94 6.87 56.62
CA LEU A 158 -36.74 6.10 56.26
C LEU A 158 -36.78 5.49 54.85
N SER A 159 -37.98 5.26 54.30
CA SER A 159 -38.16 4.73 52.96
C SER A 159 -37.63 5.66 51.84
N THR A 160 -37.74 6.99 52.01
CA THR A 160 -37.26 7.96 51.02
C THR A 160 -35.72 8.03 50.96
N LEU A 161 -35.02 7.72 52.05
CA LEU A 161 -33.58 7.65 52.14
C LEU A 161 -32.99 6.44 51.36
N TRP A 162 -33.71 5.33 51.36
CA TRP A 162 -33.32 4.16 50.57
C TRP A 162 -33.53 4.40 49.09
N ASP A 163 -34.62 5.05 48.69
CA ASP A 163 -34.93 5.43 47.33
C ASP A 163 -33.87 6.41 46.77
N ASP A 164 -33.40 7.37 47.59
CA ASP A 164 -32.33 8.31 47.21
C ASP A 164 -30.98 7.61 47.04
N SER A 165 -30.66 6.64 47.91
CA SER A 165 -29.43 5.85 47.79
C SER A 165 -29.44 4.93 46.57
N GLU A 166 -30.58 4.31 46.24
CA GLU A 166 -30.75 3.48 45.04
C GLU A 166 -30.67 4.33 43.78
N ASN A 167 -31.27 5.52 43.77
CA ASN A 167 -31.18 6.47 42.67
C ASN A 167 -29.74 6.93 42.41
N ILE A 168 -28.95 7.24 43.45
CA ILE A 168 -27.53 7.61 43.29
C ILE A 168 -26.74 6.46 42.67
N SER A 169 -26.95 5.22 43.14
CA SER A 169 -26.28 4.04 42.55
C SER A 169 -26.67 3.81 41.10
N LEU A 170 -27.91 4.05 40.70
CA LEU A 170 -28.36 3.99 39.32
C LEU A 170 -27.72 5.09 38.46
N PHE A 171 -27.56 6.31 38.98
CA PHE A 171 -26.87 7.40 38.29
C PHE A 171 -25.39 7.11 38.11
N GLU A 172 -24.69 6.60 39.14
CA GLU A 172 -23.28 6.19 39.03
C GLU A 172 -23.08 5.09 37.99
N SER A 173 -23.96 4.08 38.01
CA SER A 173 -23.93 2.99 37.03
C SER A 173 -24.19 3.52 35.63
N SER A 174 -25.18 4.39 35.45
CA SER A 174 -25.49 4.99 34.13
C SER A 174 -24.37 5.90 33.63
N LEU A 175 -23.77 6.70 34.52
CA LEU A 175 -22.63 7.54 34.18
C LEU A 175 -21.41 6.70 33.80
N SER A 176 -21.13 5.64 34.56
CA SER A 176 -20.04 4.71 34.25
C SER A 176 -20.23 4.04 32.87
N ALA A 177 -21.45 3.60 32.57
CA ALA A 177 -21.80 3.04 31.28
C ALA A 177 -21.62 4.06 30.11
N ALA A 178 -22.12 5.29 30.33
CA ALA A 178 -21.97 6.37 29.33
C ALA A 178 -20.50 6.75 29.07
N VAL A 179 -19.68 6.80 30.12
CA VAL A 179 -18.23 7.05 29.98
C VAL A 179 -17.56 5.89 29.25
N ALA A 180 -17.90 4.64 29.56
CA ALA A 180 -17.38 3.47 28.85
C ALA A 180 -17.77 3.50 27.36
N GLN A 181 -19.03 3.86 27.06
CA GLN A 181 -19.51 4.02 25.69
C GLN A 181 -18.75 5.15 24.95
N LEU A 182 -18.56 6.30 25.59
CA LEU A 182 -17.79 7.41 25.04
C LEU A 182 -16.34 7.02 24.71
N ASN A 183 -15.70 6.25 25.58
CA ASN A 183 -14.36 5.74 25.34
C ASN A 183 -14.32 4.79 24.13
N THR A 184 -15.30 3.91 24.01
CA THR A 184 -15.45 3.00 22.86
C THR A 184 -15.63 3.78 21.57
N LEU A 185 -16.54 4.76 21.54
CA LEU A 185 -16.79 5.60 20.37
C LEU A 185 -15.56 6.44 20.00
N THR A 186 -14.82 6.91 21.00
CA THR A 186 -13.57 7.66 20.75
C THR A 186 -12.50 6.77 20.12
N GLY A 187 -12.37 5.53 20.59
CA GLY A 187 -11.52 4.52 20.00
C GLY A 187 -11.92 4.22 18.53
N GLN A 188 -13.21 3.97 18.30
CA GLN A 188 -13.73 3.75 16.95
C GLN A 188 -13.47 4.94 16.00
N LEU A 189 -13.64 6.17 16.49
CA LEU A 189 -13.35 7.36 15.71
C LEU A 189 -11.86 7.45 15.35
N GLN A 190 -10.98 7.09 16.25
CA GLN A 190 -9.54 7.06 15.99
C GLN A 190 -9.19 6.03 14.93
N ASP A 191 -9.74 4.82 15.02
CA ASP A 191 -9.53 3.74 14.04
C ASP A 191 -10.06 4.14 12.65
N GLN A 192 -11.26 4.73 12.59
CA GLN A 192 -11.87 5.22 11.36
C GLN A 192 -11.03 6.34 10.71
N ASN A 193 -10.51 7.29 11.49
CA ASN A 193 -9.63 8.33 10.97
C ASN A 193 -8.32 7.75 10.43
N GLN A 194 -7.75 6.75 11.09
CA GLN A 194 -6.57 6.05 10.61
C GLN A 194 -6.86 5.30 9.29
N GLN A 195 -7.99 4.61 9.20
CA GLN A 195 -8.41 3.94 7.98
C GLN A 195 -8.63 4.94 6.83
N LEU A 196 -9.24 6.09 7.11
CA LEU A 196 -9.44 7.16 6.13
C LEU A 196 -8.10 7.67 5.61
N ALA A 197 -7.14 7.97 6.49
CA ALA A 197 -5.81 8.43 6.11
C ALA A 197 -5.06 7.39 5.26
N GLN A 198 -5.16 6.09 5.60
CA GLN A 198 -4.59 5.01 4.78
C GLN A 198 -5.20 4.97 3.38
N SER A 199 -6.52 5.08 3.28
CA SER A 199 -7.21 5.08 1.98
C SER A 199 -6.84 6.30 1.13
N GLN A 200 -6.70 7.48 1.72
CA GLN A 200 -6.24 8.69 1.03
C GLN A 200 -4.79 8.57 0.53
N SER A 201 -3.91 7.97 1.33
CA SER A 201 -2.54 7.69 0.93
C SER A 201 -2.48 6.68 -0.24
N ALA A 202 -3.35 5.66 -0.22
CA ALA A 202 -3.48 4.71 -1.31
C ALA A 202 -3.98 5.37 -2.61
N GLU A 203 -4.97 6.27 -2.51
CA GLU A 203 -5.46 7.06 -3.64
C GLU A 203 -4.33 7.86 -4.29
N GLN A 204 -3.58 8.62 -3.49
CA GLN A 204 -2.48 9.43 -3.97
C GLN A 204 -1.39 8.59 -4.64
N THR A 205 -1.04 7.44 -4.06
CA THR A 205 -0.06 6.51 -4.62
C THR A 205 -0.54 5.95 -5.96
N ALA A 206 -1.81 5.57 -6.06
CA ALA A 206 -2.40 5.06 -7.29
C ALA A 206 -2.42 6.13 -8.40
N GLU A 207 -2.75 7.38 -8.09
CA GLU A 207 -2.71 8.50 -9.03
C GLU A 207 -1.29 8.74 -9.56
N GLN A 208 -0.28 8.75 -8.69
CA GLN A 208 1.12 8.95 -9.09
C GLN A 208 1.59 7.80 -9.99
N TYR A 209 1.20 6.57 -9.68
CA TYR A 209 1.57 5.41 -10.48
C TYR A 209 0.89 5.44 -11.87
N ALA A 210 -0.39 5.80 -11.93
CA ALA A 210 -1.09 5.99 -13.20
C ALA A 210 -0.41 7.05 -14.09
N ALA A 211 0.03 8.17 -13.50
CA ALA A 211 0.75 9.22 -14.21
C ALA A 211 2.10 8.72 -14.75
N ALA A 212 2.85 7.94 -13.96
CA ALA A 212 4.11 7.33 -14.38
C ALA A 212 3.91 6.34 -15.54
N GLN A 213 2.88 5.50 -15.48
CA GLN A 213 2.53 4.59 -16.56
C GLN A 213 2.14 5.31 -17.85
N ALA A 214 1.39 6.41 -17.75
CA ALA A 214 1.05 7.25 -18.89
C ALA A 214 2.31 7.85 -19.57
N GLN A 215 3.27 8.28 -18.77
CA GLN A 215 4.58 8.75 -19.27
C GLN A 215 5.34 7.64 -20.00
N GLN A 216 5.34 6.43 -19.46
CA GLN A 216 5.99 5.27 -20.05
C GLN A 216 5.32 4.87 -21.38
N ILE A 217 4.00 4.95 -21.49
CA ILE A 217 3.28 4.79 -22.77
C ILE A 217 3.73 5.81 -23.80
N ALA A 218 3.85 7.08 -23.42
CA ALA A 218 4.31 8.14 -24.33
C ALA A 218 5.73 7.85 -24.84
N THR A 219 6.63 7.42 -23.96
CA THR A 219 8.01 7.02 -24.31
C THR A 219 8.02 5.82 -25.25
N SER A 220 7.26 4.76 -24.94
CA SER A 220 7.18 3.55 -25.79
C SER A 220 6.59 3.84 -27.17
N LYS A 221 5.59 4.72 -27.27
CA LYS A 221 5.04 5.19 -28.54
C LYS A 221 6.06 5.98 -29.37
N ALA A 222 6.85 6.83 -28.74
CA ALA A 222 7.91 7.57 -29.42
C ALA A 222 9.00 6.63 -29.97
N GLN A 223 9.41 5.64 -29.19
CA GLN A 223 10.34 4.60 -29.61
C GLN A 223 9.79 3.77 -30.77
N GLN A 224 8.53 3.36 -30.69
CA GLN A 224 7.86 2.63 -31.77
C GLN A 224 7.80 3.46 -33.07
N ALA A 225 7.50 4.75 -33.00
CA ALA A 225 7.47 5.65 -34.12
C ALA A 225 8.88 5.79 -34.77
N GLN A 226 9.94 5.88 -33.98
CA GLN A 226 11.32 5.91 -34.43
C GLN A 226 11.71 4.60 -35.16
N LEU A 227 11.36 3.45 -34.59
CA LEU A 227 11.61 2.14 -35.21
C LEU A 227 10.83 1.98 -36.52
N LEU A 228 9.59 2.42 -36.60
CA LEU A 228 8.78 2.43 -37.82
C LEU A 228 9.34 3.35 -38.89
N ALA A 229 9.88 4.50 -38.52
CA ALA A 229 10.57 5.40 -39.45
C ALA A 229 11.87 4.77 -39.93
N ALA A 230 12.62 4.07 -39.07
CA ALA A 230 13.86 3.38 -39.41
C ALA A 230 13.64 2.16 -40.32
N THR A 231 12.48 1.46 -40.22
CA THR A 231 12.16 0.35 -41.15
C THR A 231 11.97 0.80 -42.59
N LYS A 232 11.76 2.10 -42.82
CA LYS A 232 11.65 2.68 -44.18
C LYS A 232 12.97 3.11 -44.78
N SER A 233 14.05 3.12 -44.01
CA SER A 233 15.39 3.48 -44.45
C SER A 233 16.44 2.47 -43.98
N ASP A 234 17.33 2.09 -44.86
CA ASP A 234 18.50 1.20 -44.87
C ASP A 234 18.95 0.45 -43.57
N ALA A 235 19.49 -0.78 -43.77
CA ALA A 235 19.87 -1.75 -42.72
C ALA A 235 20.92 -1.24 -41.69
N ALA A 236 21.78 -0.31 -42.11
CA ALA A 236 22.83 0.24 -41.23
C ALA A 236 22.25 1.19 -40.14
N ALA A 237 21.18 1.95 -40.46
CA ALA A 237 20.49 2.82 -39.48
C ALA A 237 19.76 1.99 -38.44
N LYS A 238 19.30 0.80 -38.80
CA LYS A 238 18.59 -0.14 -37.91
C LYS A 238 19.50 -0.70 -36.81
N ALA A 239 20.72 -1.07 -37.15
CA ALA A 239 21.72 -1.58 -36.22
C ALA A 239 22.18 -0.48 -35.22
N ALA A 240 22.31 0.77 -35.68
CA ALA A 240 22.69 1.90 -34.84
C ALA A 240 21.62 2.24 -33.81
N LEU A 241 20.32 2.24 -34.19
CA LEU A 241 19.19 2.53 -33.27
C LEU A 241 19.01 1.44 -32.22
N ALA A 242 19.15 0.16 -32.57
CA ALA A 242 19.08 -0.94 -31.62
C ALA A 242 20.22 -0.86 -30.57
N THR A 243 21.43 -0.50 -31.01
CA THR A 243 22.58 -0.29 -30.12
C THR A 243 22.38 0.91 -29.21
N GLN A 244 21.83 2.01 -29.73
CA GLN A 244 21.54 3.22 -28.94
C GLN A 244 20.43 2.97 -27.90
N ALA A 245 19.38 2.21 -28.25
CA ALA A 245 18.32 1.85 -27.31
C ALA A 245 18.85 0.98 -26.16
N LYS A 246 19.74 0.02 -26.44
CA LYS A 246 20.40 -0.80 -25.39
C LYS A 246 21.31 0.04 -24.48
N GLN A 247 22.07 0.97 -25.07
CA GLN A 247 22.93 1.88 -24.30
C GLN A 247 22.10 2.84 -23.43
N THR A 248 21.01 3.39 -23.97
CA THR A 248 20.10 4.28 -23.23
C THR A 248 19.44 3.54 -22.08
N ALA A 249 18.99 2.31 -22.27
CA ALA A 249 18.41 1.47 -21.20
C ALA A 249 19.45 1.19 -20.10
N ALA A 250 20.70 0.87 -20.46
CA ALA A 250 21.77 0.66 -19.48
C ALA A 250 22.16 1.95 -18.74
N GLN A 251 22.20 3.08 -19.42
CA GLN A 251 22.47 4.40 -18.82
C GLN A 251 21.34 4.83 -17.88
N ILE A 252 20.09 4.62 -18.25
CA ILE A 252 18.92 4.90 -17.39
C ILE A 252 18.95 4.01 -16.17
N ARG A 253 19.27 2.72 -16.29
CA ARG A 253 19.45 1.81 -15.15
C ARG A 253 20.55 2.29 -14.20
N ASN A 254 21.70 2.70 -14.73
CA ASN A 254 22.77 3.27 -13.92
C ASN A 254 22.40 4.61 -13.26
N GLN A 255 21.65 5.47 -13.96
CA GLN A 255 21.17 6.74 -13.39
C GLN A 255 20.10 6.51 -12.32
N ILE A 256 19.17 5.59 -12.52
CA ILE A 256 18.19 5.18 -11.51
C ILE A 256 18.91 4.63 -10.29
N PHE A 257 19.95 3.81 -10.46
CA PHE A 257 20.75 3.27 -9.37
C PHE A 257 21.53 4.37 -8.63
N GLN A 258 22.01 5.40 -9.32
CA GLN A 258 22.68 6.56 -8.72
C GLN A 258 21.69 7.56 -8.10
N LEU A 259 20.52 7.76 -8.69
CA LEU A 259 19.47 8.65 -8.17
C LEU A 259 18.74 8.07 -6.95
N LEU A 260 18.71 6.74 -6.82
CA LEU A 260 18.22 6.06 -5.61
C LEU A 260 19.20 6.18 -4.44
N GLY A 261 20.20 7.07 -4.57
CA GLY A 261 21.11 7.45 -3.49
C GLY A 261 21.90 6.26 -3.01
N GLY A 262 22.95 5.91 -3.75
CA GLY A 262 23.85 4.79 -3.47
C GLY A 262 23.91 4.46 -1.99
N GLY A 263 23.06 3.54 -1.56
CA GLY A 263 22.90 3.13 -0.18
C GLY A 263 24.19 2.52 0.35
N SER A 264 24.17 2.17 1.61
CA SER A 264 25.28 1.53 2.28
C SER A 264 25.77 0.23 1.62
N LEU A 265 24.95 -0.37 0.73
CA LEU A 265 25.25 -1.61 0.01
C LEU A 265 25.37 -1.39 -1.50
N THR A 266 26.37 -2.02 -2.11
CA THR A 266 26.38 -2.24 -3.57
C THR A 266 25.38 -3.33 -3.93
N PHE A 267 24.93 -3.36 -5.19
CA PHE A 267 24.02 -4.41 -5.66
C PHE A 267 24.57 -5.83 -5.42
N GLY A 268 25.86 -6.04 -5.64
CA GLY A 268 26.51 -7.34 -5.39
C GLY A 268 26.47 -7.75 -3.91
N GLN A 269 26.68 -6.82 -2.99
CA GLN A 269 26.56 -7.07 -1.55
C GLN A 269 25.11 -7.36 -1.14
N ALA A 270 24.16 -6.58 -1.64
CA ALA A 270 22.74 -6.81 -1.40
C ALA A 270 22.30 -8.19 -1.93
N TYR A 271 22.79 -8.58 -3.11
CA TYR A 271 22.50 -9.90 -3.67
C TYR A 271 23.06 -11.04 -2.80
N GLN A 272 24.25 -10.90 -2.20
CA GLN A 272 24.78 -11.91 -1.27
C GLN A 272 23.84 -12.11 -0.07
N TYR A 273 23.35 -11.04 0.56
CA TYR A 273 22.36 -11.14 1.65
C TYR A 273 21.03 -11.76 1.16
N ALA A 274 20.54 -11.32 0.00
CA ALA A 274 19.31 -11.87 -0.60
C ALA A 274 19.45 -13.37 -0.92
N GLN A 275 20.62 -13.82 -1.35
CA GLN A 275 20.91 -15.23 -1.63
C GLN A 275 20.85 -16.10 -0.37
N VAL A 276 21.45 -15.65 0.73
CA VAL A 276 21.37 -16.34 2.02
C VAL A 276 19.91 -16.43 2.48
N ALA A 277 19.17 -15.35 2.43
CA ALA A 277 17.76 -15.29 2.81
C ALA A 277 16.88 -16.17 1.89
N SER A 278 17.15 -16.18 0.59
CA SER A 278 16.48 -17.02 -0.40
C SER A 278 16.71 -18.52 -0.14
N GLN A 279 17.94 -18.91 0.13
CA GLN A 279 18.27 -20.31 0.45
C GLN A 279 17.57 -20.80 1.71
N ALA A 280 17.44 -19.94 2.73
CA ALA A 280 16.77 -20.30 3.99
C ALA A 280 15.24 -20.36 3.90
N THR A 281 14.64 -19.58 2.99
CA THR A 281 13.19 -19.40 2.94
C THR A 281 12.51 -19.99 1.70
N GLY A 282 13.24 -20.12 0.60
CA GLY A 282 12.72 -20.49 -0.72
C GLY A 282 12.12 -19.30 -1.49
N VAL A 283 12.16 -18.08 -0.96
CA VAL A 283 11.69 -16.86 -1.66
C VAL A 283 12.73 -16.42 -2.69
N ASN A 284 12.30 -15.97 -3.87
CA ASN A 284 13.19 -15.50 -4.93
C ASN A 284 14.06 -14.33 -4.44
N ALA A 285 15.38 -14.44 -4.62
CA ALA A 285 16.31 -13.38 -4.23
C ALA A 285 16.03 -12.04 -4.92
N ALA A 286 15.58 -12.06 -6.18
CA ALA A 286 15.20 -10.85 -6.90
C ALA A 286 13.98 -10.15 -6.28
N LEU A 287 12.99 -10.92 -5.78
CA LEU A 287 11.84 -10.36 -5.07
C LEU A 287 12.27 -9.75 -3.72
N ILE A 288 13.14 -10.41 -2.98
CA ILE A 288 13.68 -9.88 -1.71
C ILE A 288 14.39 -8.55 -1.96
N LEU A 289 15.22 -8.48 -2.98
CA LEU A 289 15.92 -7.25 -3.39
C LEU A 289 14.94 -6.15 -3.81
N ALA A 290 13.91 -6.48 -4.57
CA ALA A 290 12.92 -5.52 -5.04
C ALA A 290 12.16 -4.89 -3.88
N ILE A 291 11.73 -5.69 -2.91
CA ILE A 291 11.10 -5.19 -1.68
C ILE A 291 12.06 -4.25 -0.92
N LEU A 292 13.26 -4.70 -0.58
CA LEU A 292 14.20 -3.90 0.21
C LEU A 292 14.66 -2.62 -0.49
N ASN A 293 14.72 -2.65 -1.82
CA ASN A 293 15.00 -1.46 -2.59
C ASN A 293 13.85 -0.44 -2.50
N ARG A 294 12.61 -0.90 -2.51
CA ARG A 294 11.43 -0.03 -2.37
C ARG A 294 11.28 0.52 -0.95
N GLU A 295 11.56 -0.29 0.05
CA GLU A 295 11.41 0.11 1.46
C GLU A 295 12.46 1.14 1.89
N SER A 296 13.71 0.91 1.51
CA SER A 296 14.81 1.72 2.05
C SER A 296 15.93 2.02 1.06
N ALA A 297 15.74 1.78 -0.24
CA ALA A 297 16.83 1.83 -1.22
C ALA A 297 18.02 0.97 -0.77
N LEU A 298 17.77 -0.29 -0.41
CA LEU A 298 18.75 -1.25 0.12
C LEU A 298 19.49 -0.75 1.37
N GLY A 299 18.77 -0.09 2.27
CA GLY A 299 19.30 0.42 3.54
C GLY A 299 19.85 1.85 3.50
N ALA A 300 19.69 2.55 2.38
CA ALA A 300 20.10 3.96 2.29
C ALA A 300 19.18 4.91 3.05
N ASN A 301 17.89 4.59 3.11
CA ASN A 301 16.86 5.40 3.74
C ASN A 301 16.10 4.58 4.79
N VAL A 302 16.61 4.56 5.98
CA VAL A 302 16.05 3.78 7.12
C VAL A 302 15.22 4.61 8.09
N GLY A 303 14.86 5.84 7.71
CA GLY A 303 14.10 6.79 8.52
C GLY A 303 14.98 7.88 9.15
N GLN A 304 14.31 8.98 9.53
CA GLN A 304 14.98 10.19 10.06
C GLN A 304 14.25 10.77 11.27
N CYS A 305 13.20 10.08 11.77
CA CYS A 305 12.35 10.60 12.84
C CYS A 305 12.60 9.88 14.16
N SER A 306 12.32 10.59 15.25
CA SER A 306 12.34 10.00 16.59
C SER A 306 11.12 9.09 16.79
N TYR A 307 11.33 7.94 17.39
CA TYR A 307 10.26 7.03 17.78
C TYR A 307 9.15 7.70 18.61
N LYS A 308 9.51 8.72 19.42
CA LYS A 308 8.58 9.44 20.29
C LYS A 308 7.49 10.20 19.54
N THR A 309 7.82 10.66 18.33
CA THR A 309 6.92 11.51 17.52
C THR A 309 6.36 10.78 16.30
N ALA A 310 7.03 9.72 15.84
CA ALA A 310 6.65 9.04 14.62
C ALA A 310 5.94 7.71 14.85
N MET A 311 6.22 7.01 15.96
CA MET A 311 5.75 5.65 16.20
C MET A 311 4.39 5.64 16.89
N SER A 312 3.58 4.64 16.57
CA SER A 312 2.31 4.42 17.27
C SER A 312 2.55 4.12 18.76
N PRO A 313 1.67 4.58 19.67
CA PRO A 313 1.82 4.32 21.12
C PRO A 313 1.96 2.84 21.48
N ALA A 314 1.32 1.96 20.71
CA ALA A 314 1.38 0.51 20.92
C ALA A 314 2.76 -0.09 20.64
N ASN A 315 3.48 0.47 19.67
CA ASN A 315 4.80 -0.02 19.26
C ASN A 315 5.95 0.55 20.09
N ILE A 316 5.78 1.68 20.76
CA ILE A 316 6.83 2.31 21.58
C ILE A 316 7.41 1.38 22.64
N PRO A 317 6.61 0.68 23.48
CA PRO A 317 7.16 -0.24 24.47
C PRO A 317 7.99 -1.36 23.85
N ILE A 318 7.53 -1.91 22.72
CA ILE A 318 8.18 -3.00 22.01
C ILE A 318 9.53 -2.51 21.42
N PHE A 319 9.50 -1.34 20.78
CA PHE A 319 10.73 -0.70 20.28
C PHE A 319 11.77 -0.51 21.39
N LEU A 320 11.35 0.02 22.54
CA LEU A 320 12.25 0.23 23.68
C LEU A 320 12.83 -1.09 24.20
N GLN A 321 12.04 -2.15 24.22
CA GLN A 321 12.52 -3.49 24.57
C GLN A 321 13.57 -4.02 23.58
N ILE A 322 13.32 -3.90 22.27
CA ILE A 322 14.27 -4.31 21.22
C ILE A 322 15.57 -3.55 21.37
N VAL A 323 15.53 -2.23 21.50
CA VAL A 323 16.71 -1.38 21.60
C VAL A 323 17.49 -1.69 22.87
N GLN A 324 16.79 -1.95 24.01
CA GLN A 324 17.41 -2.36 25.26
C GLN A 324 18.13 -3.71 25.14
N GLN A 325 17.51 -4.70 24.51
CA GLN A 325 18.11 -6.02 24.28
C GLN A 325 19.39 -5.93 23.43
N LEU A 326 19.42 -5.00 22.49
CA LEU A 326 20.57 -4.73 21.64
C LEU A 326 21.64 -3.85 22.31
N GLY A 327 21.37 -3.31 23.49
CA GLY A 327 22.29 -2.39 24.19
C GLY A 327 22.48 -1.04 23.48
N LEU A 328 21.48 -0.60 22.69
CA LEU A 328 21.53 0.63 21.91
C LEU A 328 20.83 1.79 22.65
N ASP A 329 21.21 3.04 22.32
CA ASP A 329 20.52 4.23 22.81
C ASP A 329 19.27 4.50 21.95
N PRO A 330 18.05 4.43 22.53
CA PRO A 330 16.80 4.64 21.77
C PRO A 330 16.70 6.03 21.16
N THR A 331 17.42 7.02 21.67
CA THR A 331 17.42 8.38 21.13
C THR A 331 18.23 8.51 19.83
N GLN A 332 19.16 7.58 19.60
CA GLN A 332 19.97 7.51 18.40
C GLN A 332 19.39 6.61 17.31
N MET A 333 18.38 5.79 17.66
CA MET A 333 17.75 4.87 16.73
C MET A 333 16.60 5.57 16.02
N LEU A 334 16.86 6.00 14.79
CA LEU A 334 15.86 6.68 13.96
C LEU A 334 14.96 5.65 13.27
N VAL A 335 13.73 6.06 13.05
CA VAL A 335 12.66 5.27 12.45
C VAL A 335 12.00 6.06 11.31
N SER A 336 11.13 5.42 10.51
CA SER A 336 10.36 6.12 9.48
C SER A 336 9.50 7.22 10.11
N CYS A 337 9.34 8.32 9.38
CA CYS A 337 8.50 9.43 9.82
C CYS A 337 7.02 9.13 9.59
N ALA A 338 6.16 9.71 10.41
CA ALA A 338 4.74 9.76 10.14
C ALA A 338 4.49 10.50 8.81
N ASN A 339 3.52 10.06 8.04
CA ASN A 339 3.17 10.75 6.81
C ASN A 339 2.37 12.03 7.09
N ALA A 340 2.17 12.84 6.04
CA ALA A 340 1.45 14.11 6.13
C ALA A 340 -0.03 13.94 6.55
N ASP A 341 -0.59 12.75 6.36
CA ASP A 341 -1.99 12.43 6.65
C ASP A 341 -2.19 11.92 8.09
N GLY A 342 -1.12 11.94 8.92
CA GLY A 342 -1.16 11.54 10.33
C GLY A 342 -1.11 10.02 10.56
N VAL A 343 -0.82 9.23 9.54
CA VAL A 343 -0.52 7.80 9.71
C VAL A 343 0.85 7.69 10.38
N TYR A 344 0.91 6.88 11.44
CA TYR A 344 2.16 6.65 12.16
C TYR A 344 3.24 6.10 11.22
N GLY A 345 4.46 6.57 11.40
CA GLY A 345 5.68 5.91 10.98
C GLY A 345 6.14 4.93 12.04
N GLY A 346 7.44 4.84 12.25
CA GLY A 346 8.01 4.01 13.31
C GLY A 346 8.63 2.72 12.79
N ALA A 347 8.66 2.52 11.48
CA ALA A 347 9.30 1.38 10.87
C ALA A 347 10.82 1.44 11.03
N MET A 348 11.43 0.29 11.31
CA MET A 348 12.84 0.15 11.71
C MET A 348 13.70 -0.42 10.59
N GLY A 349 14.88 0.17 10.40
CA GLY A 349 15.97 -0.37 9.61
C GLY A 349 15.66 -0.62 8.13
N PRO A 350 16.52 -1.38 7.42
CA PRO A 350 16.40 -1.59 5.97
C PRO A 350 15.11 -2.25 5.52
N ALA A 351 14.54 -3.13 6.33
CA ALA A 351 13.31 -3.86 6.02
C ALA A 351 12.03 -3.09 6.37
N GLN A 352 12.16 -1.95 7.05
CA GLN A 352 11.04 -1.09 7.47
C GLN A 352 9.94 -1.86 8.25
N PHE A 353 10.37 -2.74 9.17
CA PHE A 353 9.44 -3.46 10.03
C PHE A 353 8.94 -2.60 11.19
N GLU A 354 7.64 -2.64 11.44
CA GLU A 354 7.08 -2.20 12.71
C GLU A 354 7.60 -3.08 13.87
N PRO A 355 7.83 -2.54 15.07
CA PRO A 355 8.35 -3.31 16.20
C PRO A 355 7.56 -4.58 16.51
N SER A 356 6.24 -4.50 16.52
CA SER A 356 5.36 -5.65 16.76
C SER A 356 5.47 -6.74 15.68
N THR A 357 5.71 -6.34 14.43
CA THR A 357 5.94 -7.28 13.32
C THR A 357 7.31 -7.93 13.44
N TRP A 358 8.34 -7.18 13.79
CA TRP A 358 9.69 -7.69 14.00
C TRP A 358 9.74 -8.82 15.04
N GLU A 359 9.07 -8.63 16.18
CA GLU A 359 9.05 -9.62 17.27
C GLU A 359 8.55 -11.01 16.83
N LEU A 360 7.66 -11.07 15.86
CA LEU A 360 7.13 -12.33 15.34
C LEU A 360 8.21 -13.20 14.68
N TYR A 361 9.30 -12.60 14.23
CA TYR A 361 10.34 -13.28 13.46
C TYR A 361 11.69 -13.41 14.19
N VAL A 362 11.87 -12.77 15.34
CA VAL A 362 13.15 -12.73 16.09
C VAL A 362 13.82 -14.09 16.21
N SER A 363 13.08 -15.11 16.66
CA SER A 363 13.64 -16.46 16.84
C SER A 363 14.05 -17.12 15.51
N GLN A 364 13.29 -16.87 14.45
CA GLN A 364 13.59 -17.44 13.14
C GLN A 364 14.76 -16.73 12.48
N ILE A 365 14.84 -15.39 12.62
CA ILE A 365 15.99 -14.61 12.15
C ILE A 365 17.25 -15.09 12.83
N ALA A 366 17.26 -15.14 14.17
CA ALA A 366 18.40 -15.61 14.95
C ALA A 366 18.88 -17.00 14.55
N SER A 367 17.94 -17.92 14.24
CA SER A 367 18.31 -19.26 13.82
C SER A 367 18.98 -19.34 12.45
N ILE A 368 18.74 -18.36 11.57
CA ILE A 368 19.27 -18.30 10.21
C ILE A 368 20.58 -17.49 10.17
N THR A 369 20.59 -16.33 10.80
CA THR A 369 21.73 -15.42 10.77
C THR A 369 22.81 -15.78 11.81
N GLY A 370 22.41 -16.39 12.92
CA GLY A 370 23.27 -16.65 14.07
C GLY A 370 23.35 -15.48 15.06
N ASP A 371 22.77 -14.35 14.74
CA ASP A 371 22.73 -13.17 15.60
C ASP A 371 21.70 -13.36 16.73
N ASN A 372 22.10 -13.12 17.98
CA ASN A 372 21.19 -13.30 19.12
C ASN A 372 21.45 -12.24 20.22
N PRO A 373 20.56 -11.23 20.38
CA PRO A 373 19.37 -10.99 19.59
C PRO A 373 19.68 -10.42 18.18
N PRO A 374 18.83 -10.70 17.18
CA PRO A 374 18.97 -10.12 15.86
C PRO A 374 18.56 -8.63 15.89
N SER A 375 19.14 -7.83 14.99
CA SER A 375 18.95 -6.38 14.96
C SER A 375 18.18 -5.93 13.72
N PRO A 376 17.08 -5.16 13.87
CA PRO A 376 16.37 -4.57 12.72
C PRO A 376 17.26 -3.68 11.83
N TRP A 377 18.37 -3.19 12.36
CA TRP A 377 19.33 -2.33 11.65
C TRP A 377 20.50 -3.10 11.02
N SER A 378 20.60 -4.41 11.25
CA SER A 378 21.53 -5.29 10.55
C SER A 378 20.99 -5.64 9.16
N ASN A 379 21.82 -5.46 8.12
CA ASN A 379 21.42 -5.85 6.76
C ASN A 379 21.15 -7.36 6.68
N ALA A 380 22.00 -8.20 7.28
CA ALA A 380 21.79 -9.65 7.26
C ALA A 380 20.44 -10.04 7.86
N ASP A 381 20.10 -9.49 9.03
CA ASP A 381 18.86 -9.78 9.73
C ASP A 381 17.64 -9.20 8.98
N ALA A 382 17.77 -7.98 8.43
CA ALA A 382 16.71 -7.33 7.67
C ALA A 382 16.34 -8.10 6.40
N PHE A 383 17.33 -8.62 5.65
CA PHE A 383 17.07 -9.43 4.46
C PHE A 383 16.38 -10.75 4.81
N VAL A 384 16.82 -11.42 5.88
CA VAL A 384 16.20 -12.65 6.37
C VAL A 384 14.78 -12.38 6.89
N ALA A 385 14.56 -11.31 7.64
CA ALA A 385 13.24 -10.90 8.13
C ALA A 385 12.27 -10.68 6.95
N THR A 386 12.71 -9.91 5.94
CA THR A 386 11.94 -9.68 4.71
C THR A 386 11.55 -11.00 4.06
N ALA A 387 12.50 -11.90 3.86
CA ALA A 387 12.23 -13.20 3.23
C ALA A 387 11.27 -14.08 4.03
N LEU A 388 11.35 -14.08 5.35
CA LEU A 388 10.42 -14.80 6.24
C LEU A 388 9.00 -14.26 6.13
N TYR A 389 8.85 -12.95 6.14
CA TYR A 389 7.55 -12.31 5.95
C TYR A 389 6.96 -12.65 4.57
N LEU A 390 7.76 -12.49 3.51
CA LEU A 390 7.35 -12.80 2.14
C LEU A 390 6.92 -14.26 1.99
N LYS A 391 7.63 -15.21 2.62
CA LYS A 391 7.24 -16.62 2.64
C LYS A 391 5.84 -16.83 3.20
N GLY A 392 5.51 -16.19 4.33
CA GLY A 392 4.18 -16.27 4.94
C GLY A 392 3.11 -15.61 4.07
N ALA A 393 3.39 -14.44 3.51
CA ALA A 393 2.49 -13.72 2.61
C ALA A 393 2.22 -14.51 1.31
N MET A 394 3.27 -15.11 0.73
CA MET A 394 3.20 -15.94 -0.48
C MET A 394 2.25 -17.13 -0.31
N GLN A 395 2.30 -17.83 0.82
CA GLN A 395 1.38 -18.94 1.10
C GLN A 395 -0.09 -18.49 1.03
N GLY A 396 -0.39 -17.31 1.56
CA GLY A 396 -1.74 -16.74 1.48
C GLY A 396 -2.13 -16.26 0.07
N CYS A 397 -1.15 -15.89 -0.77
CA CYS A 397 -1.39 -15.49 -2.16
C CYS A 397 -1.59 -16.68 -3.09
N GLN A 398 -0.91 -17.78 -2.86
CA GLN A 398 -1.06 -19.06 -3.60
C GLN A 398 -2.48 -19.64 -3.50
N ALA A 399 -3.23 -19.29 -2.47
CA ALA A 399 -4.64 -19.66 -2.36
C ALA A 399 -5.54 -18.91 -3.40
N SER A 400 -5.07 -17.77 -3.92
CA SER A 400 -5.86 -16.92 -4.83
C SER A 400 -5.30 -16.88 -6.25
N TYR A 401 -4.02 -17.16 -6.43
CA TYR A 401 -3.32 -17.06 -7.72
C TYR A 401 -2.49 -18.29 -8.00
N SER A 402 -2.43 -18.69 -9.28
CA SER A 402 -1.63 -19.84 -9.74
C SER A 402 -0.37 -19.42 -10.50
N ALA A 403 -0.38 -18.24 -11.14
CA ALA A 403 0.78 -17.71 -11.83
C ALA A 403 1.76 -17.08 -10.85
N GLN A 404 3.06 -17.41 -10.99
CA GLN A 404 4.08 -16.94 -10.04
C GLN A 404 4.13 -15.40 -9.96
N LEU A 405 4.01 -14.73 -11.09
CA LEU A 405 4.03 -13.28 -11.16
C LEU A 405 2.90 -12.62 -10.35
N ASP A 406 1.70 -13.22 -10.38
CA ASP A 406 0.55 -12.73 -9.61
C ASP A 406 0.71 -13.04 -8.13
N ILE A 407 1.30 -14.20 -7.81
CA ILE A 407 1.66 -14.55 -6.44
C ILE A 407 2.66 -13.53 -5.90
N ASP A 408 3.70 -13.17 -6.66
CA ASP A 408 4.73 -12.22 -6.24
C ASP A 408 4.17 -10.80 -6.13
N ARG A 409 3.29 -10.39 -7.06
CA ARG A 409 2.54 -9.12 -6.99
C ARG A 409 1.69 -9.03 -5.72
N CYS A 410 0.90 -10.06 -5.45
CA CYS A 410 0.09 -10.16 -4.25
C CYS A 410 0.96 -10.16 -2.98
N THR A 411 2.06 -10.91 -2.99
CA THR A 411 3.00 -11.00 -1.88
C THR A 411 3.62 -9.65 -1.55
N ALA A 412 4.04 -8.91 -2.58
CA ALA A 412 4.55 -7.55 -2.43
C ALA A 412 3.50 -6.59 -1.88
N ALA A 413 2.27 -6.63 -2.41
CA ALA A 413 1.18 -5.81 -1.92
C ALA A 413 0.83 -6.11 -0.45
N LYS A 414 0.90 -7.39 -0.02
CA LYS A 414 0.73 -7.78 1.38
C LYS A 414 1.88 -7.30 2.28
N TYR A 415 3.10 -7.29 1.77
CA TYR A 415 4.23 -6.74 2.52
C TYR A 415 3.98 -5.29 2.90
N TYR A 416 3.52 -4.50 1.95
CA TYR A 416 3.27 -3.07 2.13
C TYR A 416 2.04 -2.78 3.00
N ALA A 417 0.91 -3.46 2.75
CA ALA A 417 -0.39 -3.05 3.28
C ALA A 417 -1.10 -4.11 4.12
N GLY A 418 -0.46 -5.24 4.43
CA GLY A 418 -1.05 -6.30 5.24
C GLY A 418 -2.43 -6.73 4.75
N GLY A 419 -3.47 -6.54 5.56
CA GLY A 419 -4.85 -6.89 5.22
C GLY A 419 -5.47 -6.05 4.10
N GLY A 420 -4.97 -4.83 3.90
CA GLY A 420 -5.42 -3.89 2.85
C GLY A 420 -4.79 -4.12 1.47
N TRP A 421 -4.04 -5.20 1.28
CA TRP A 421 -3.20 -5.46 0.11
C TRP A 421 -3.88 -5.33 -1.26
N LYS A 422 -5.18 -5.60 -1.35
CA LYS A 422 -5.92 -5.54 -2.62
C LYS A 422 -5.87 -4.16 -3.27
N ASN A 423 -5.86 -3.10 -2.47
CA ASN A 423 -5.80 -1.72 -2.95
C ASN A 423 -4.43 -1.35 -3.53
N TYR A 424 -3.39 -2.12 -3.21
CA TYR A 424 -2.00 -1.86 -3.61
C TYR A 424 -1.46 -2.88 -4.62
N LEU A 425 -2.32 -3.80 -5.11
CA LEU A 425 -1.92 -4.87 -6.02
C LEU A 425 -1.28 -4.30 -7.30
N TRP A 426 -1.94 -3.33 -7.91
CA TRP A 426 -1.55 -2.73 -9.20
C TRP A 426 -0.71 -1.45 -9.06
N THR A 427 -0.35 -1.08 -7.86
CA THR A 427 0.55 0.04 -7.58
C THR A 427 1.86 -0.47 -6.97
N TYR A 428 1.90 -0.69 -5.65
CA TYR A 428 3.09 -1.21 -4.99
C TYR A 428 3.46 -2.61 -5.50
N GLY A 429 2.48 -3.52 -5.61
CA GLY A 429 2.69 -4.90 -6.06
C GLY A 429 3.28 -4.97 -7.46
N GLU A 430 2.65 -4.31 -8.44
CA GLU A 430 3.13 -4.31 -9.84
C GLU A 430 4.51 -3.68 -9.97
N ALA A 431 4.72 -2.50 -9.37
CA ALA A 431 6.02 -1.85 -9.45
C ALA A 431 7.14 -2.67 -8.78
N THR A 432 6.82 -3.49 -7.77
CA THR A 432 7.79 -4.40 -7.16
C THR A 432 8.13 -5.55 -8.10
N VAL A 433 7.15 -6.14 -8.77
CA VAL A 433 7.37 -7.24 -9.73
C VAL A 433 8.16 -6.77 -10.95
N GLU A 434 7.90 -5.57 -11.47
CA GLU A 434 8.70 -4.98 -12.55
C GLU A 434 10.18 -4.82 -12.13
N GLN A 435 10.40 -4.40 -10.90
CA GLN A 435 11.75 -4.29 -10.34
C GLN A 435 12.39 -5.65 -10.08
N GLU A 436 11.62 -6.63 -9.61
CA GLU A 436 12.06 -8.03 -9.46
C GLU A 436 12.58 -8.60 -10.79
N GLN A 437 11.83 -8.41 -11.88
CA GLN A 437 12.24 -8.87 -13.20
C GLN A 437 13.56 -8.20 -13.66
N THR A 438 13.72 -6.92 -13.35
CA THR A 438 14.97 -6.20 -13.61
C THR A 438 16.13 -6.78 -12.82
N PHE A 439 15.95 -6.98 -11.53
CA PHE A 439 16.98 -7.56 -10.67
C PHE A 439 17.31 -9.02 -11.01
N ALA A 440 16.32 -9.80 -11.47
CA ALA A 440 16.57 -11.15 -11.96
C ALA A 440 17.51 -11.15 -13.18
N GLN A 441 17.36 -10.18 -14.10
CA GLN A 441 18.26 -10.00 -15.22
C GLN A 441 19.67 -9.55 -14.79
N ASP A 442 19.74 -8.64 -13.82
CA ASP A 442 21.02 -8.17 -13.28
C ASP A 442 21.78 -9.31 -12.56
N ILE A 443 21.06 -10.11 -11.77
CA ILE A 443 21.59 -11.32 -11.12
C ILE A 443 22.15 -12.29 -12.16
N ALA A 444 21.39 -12.57 -13.23
CA ALA A 444 21.84 -13.45 -14.30
C ALA A 444 23.13 -12.94 -14.94
N THR A 445 23.26 -11.62 -15.10
CA THR A 445 24.45 -10.99 -15.67
C THR A 445 25.69 -11.14 -14.78
N ILE A 446 25.56 -10.94 -13.47
CA ILE A 446 26.70 -11.07 -12.53
C ILE A 446 27.07 -12.51 -12.20
N THR A 447 26.14 -13.45 -12.36
CA THR A 447 26.40 -14.89 -12.10
C THR A 447 26.91 -15.63 -13.32
N SER A 448 26.77 -15.07 -14.53
CA SER A 448 27.28 -15.63 -15.78
C SER A 448 28.68 -15.15 -16.16
N SER A 449 29.24 -14.21 -15.41
CA SER A 449 30.62 -13.72 -15.55
C SER A 449 31.58 -14.44 -14.60
#